data_c2c5874fe51b894451d997789c2ff4c5
#
_entry.id   c2c5874fe51b894451d997789c2ff4c5
#
_cell.length_a   1.000
_cell.length_b   1.000
_cell.length_c   1.000
_cell.angle_alpha   90.00
_cell.angle_beta   90.00
_cell.angle_gamma   90.00
#
_symmetry.space_group_name_H-M   'P 1'
#
loop_
_entity.id
_entity.type
_entity.pdbx_description
1 polymer ?
#
loop_
_entity_poly.entity_id
_entity_poly.type
_entity_poly.pdbx_seq_one_letter_code
_entity_poly.pdbx_strand_id
1 'polypeptide(L)'
;DLQGIIIGGPGATKDYVVKNDYFHHEIKKLIREPFFDVGYSNESGLRELVQRAGGLMDQIELDTERRLVDRFLSEVMKSHPKATYGEMMIRNALDQGAVERLLISENVRKRRVLWVCRQCGGEWEGTQSRRSEIPVCPTCSSEEVIEDSERSMDLIDELTVLAGHTSAAVTL
;
A
#
# COMPACT_ATOMS: atom_id res chain seq x y z
N ASP A 1 11.25 -4.44 -7.14
CA ASP A 1 12.54 -4.46 -6.39
C ASP A 1 12.58 -5.65 -5.45
N LEU A 2 13.76 -6.32 -5.38
CA LEU A 2 13.95 -7.50 -4.55
C LEU A 2 14.16 -7.06 -3.09
N GLN A 3 13.28 -7.51 -2.18
CA GLN A 3 13.30 -7.08 -0.77
C GLN A 3 14.17 -7.99 0.14
N GLY A 4 14.40 -9.24 -0.28
CA GLY A 4 15.19 -10.19 0.45
C GLY A 4 15.38 -11.50 -0.29
N ILE A 5 16.36 -12.28 0.14
CA ILE A 5 16.66 -13.61 -0.38
C ILE A 5 16.65 -14.57 0.80
N ILE A 6 15.82 -15.59 0.71
CA ILE A 6 15.71 -16.65 1.71
C ILE A 6 16.42 -17.89 1.17
N ILE A 7 17.26 -18.52 1.98
CA ILE A 7 18.05 -19.67 1.57
C ILE A 7 17.60 -20.90 2.36
N GLY A 8 17.33 -21.96 1.63
CA GLY A 8 17.05 -23.27 2.18
C GLY A 8 17.76 -24.38 1.42
N GLY A 9 18.08 -25.45 2.13
CA GLY A 9 18.73 -26.62 1.54
C GLY A 9 19.01 -27.69 2.59
N PRO A 10 19.27 -28.94 2.16
CA PRO A 10 19.59 -30.03 3.08
C PRO A 10 20.99 -29.87 3.68
N GLY A 11 21.09 -30.07 4.99
CA GLY A 11 22.38 -30.11 5.72
C GLY A 11 23.15 -28.77 5.70
N ALA A 12 24.47 -28.85 5.86
CA ALA A 12 25.34 -27.69 6.04
C ALA A 12 25.73 -26.96 4.74
N THR A 13 25.34 -27.46 3.57
CA THR A 13 25.76 -26.88 2.29
C THR A 13 25.25 -25.43 2.12
N LYS A 14 24.06 -25.13 2.60
CA LYS A 14 23.50 -23.76 2.59
C LYS A 14 24.36 -22.77 3.34
N ASP A 15 24.85 -23.17 4.54
CA ASP A 15 25.75 -22.34 5.36
C ASP A 15 27.08 -22.12 4.69
N TYR A 16 27.62 -23.17 4.07
CA TYR A 16 28.88 -23.11 3.32
C TYR A 16 28.78 -22.14 2.15
N VAL A 17 27.70 -22.21 1.36
CA VAL A 17 27.50 -21.33 0.19
C VAL A 17 27.37 -19.85 0.60
N VAL A 18 26.75 -19.56 1.74
CA VAL A 18 26.60 -18.19 2.21
C VAL A 18 27.86 -17.63 2.82
N LYS A 19 28.61 -18.48 3.57
CA LYS A 19 29.88 -18.07 4.23
C LYS A 19 31.02 -17.82 3.25
N ASN A 20 31.02 -18.49 2.12
CA ASN A 20 32.03 -18.29 1.09
C ASN A 20 31.57 -17.21 0.09
N ASP A 21 32.51 -16.51 -0.55
CA ASP A 21 32.24 -15.36 -1.42
C ASP A 21 31.68 -15.72 -2.81
N TYR A 22 30.72 -16.64 -2.85
CA TYR A 22 30.02 -17.01 -4.12
C TYR A 22 29.02 -15.97 -4.59
N PHE A 23 28.51 -15.14 -3.69
CA PHE A 23 27.53 -14.12 -4.02
C PHE A 23 28.17 -12.74 -4.13
N HIS A 24 27.74 -11.97 -5.12
CA HIS A 24 28.09 -10.55 -5.21
C HIS A 24 27.68 -9.82 -3.92
N HIS A 25 28.49 -8.83 -3.50
CA HIS A 25 28.29 -8.13 -2.22
C HIS A 25 26.90 -7.51 -2.05
N GLU A 26 26.26 -7.07 -3.14
CA GLU A 26 24.89 -6.54 -3.09
C GLU A 26 23.85 -7.62 -2.84
N ILE A 27 24.02 -8.81 -3.42
CA ILE A 27 23.16 -9.97 -3.16
C ILE A 27 23.31 -10.43 -1.72
N LYS A 28 24.53 -10.46 -1.18
CA LYS A 28 24.75 -10.81 0.23
C LYS A 28 23.98 -9.95 1.21
N LYS A 29 23.81 -8.65 0.93
CA LYS A 29 23.04 -7.73 1.78
C LYS A 29 21.56 -8.07 1.83
N LEU A 30 21.05 -8.74 0.83
CA LEU A 30 19.64 -9.15 0.73
C LEU A 30 19.35 -10.50 1.36
N ILE A 31 20.41 -11.32 1.65
CA ILE A 31 20.24 -12.62 2.27
C ILE A 31 19.74 -12.43 3.71
N ARG A 32 18.66 -13.14 4.05
CA ARG A 32 18.02 -13.10 5.36
C ARG A 32 18.27 -14.38 6.13
N GLU A 33 18.57 -14.23 7.40
CA GLU A 33 18.64 -15.35 8.35
C GLU A 33 17.29 -15.49 9.10
N PRO A 34 16.94 -16.68 9.58
CA PRO A 34 17.72 -17.92 9.55
C PRO A 34 17.66 -18.65 8.20
N PHE A 35 18.66 -19.51 7.96
CA PHE A 35 18.62 -20.44 6.83
C PHE A 35 17.81 -21.68 7.19
N PHE A 36 17.03 -22.18 6.24
CA PHE A 36 16.08 -23.24 6.50
C PHE A 36 16.59 -24.59 6.04
N ASP A 37 16.47 -25.61 6.90
CA ASP A 37 16.67 -26.99 6.49
C ASP A 37 15.43 -27.49 5.76
N VAL A 38 15.59 -27.94 4.51
CA VAL A 38 14.56 -28.57 3.71
C VAL A 38 15.04 -29.92 3.18
N GLY A 39 14.13 -30.87 3.00
CA GLY A 39 14.50 -32.23 2.67
C GLY A 39 15.12 -32.40 1.29
N TYR A 40 14.80 -31.53 0.34
CA TYR A 40 15.19 -31.63 -1.06
C TYR A 40 15.59 -30.29 -1.64
N SER A 41 16.43 -30.30 -2.70
CA SER A 41 16.80 -29.12 -3.49
C SER A 41 16.08 -29.04 -4.84
N ASN A 42 14.84 -29.50 -4.87
CA ASN A 42 13.95 -29.46 -6.02
C ASN A 42 12.69 -28.63 -5.71
N GLU A 43 11.67 -28.71 -6.57
CA GLU A 43 10.41 -28.00 -6.39
C GLU A 43 9.71 -28.32 -5.06
N SER A 44 9.78 -29.59 -4.59
CA SER A 44 9.19 -29.95 -3.30
C SER A 44 9.92 -29.28 -2.14
N GLY A 45 11.26 -29.19 -2.19
CA GLY A 45 12.05 -28.45 -1.22
C GLY A 45 11.78 -26.94 -1.25
N LEU A 46 11.50 -26.40 -2.44
CA LEU A 46 11.10 -24.97 -2.55
C LEU A 46 9.74 -24.71 -1.88
N ARG A 47 8.76 -25.58 -2.08
CA ARG A 47 7.45 -25.50 -1.40
C ARG A 47 7.59 -25.60 0.12
N GLU A 48 8.41 -26.53 0.59
CA GLU A 48 8.73 -26.67 2.01
C GLU A 48 9.42 -25.41 2.57
N LEU A 49 10.35 -24.83 1.80
CA LEU A 49 11.02 -23.58 2.18
C LEU A 49 10.04 -22.42 2.33
N VAL A 50 9.16 -22.20 1.36
CA VAL A 50 8.14 -21.15 1.41
C VAL A 50 7.24 -21.32 2.62
N GLN A 51 6.79 -22.54 2.90
CA GLN A 51 5.95 -22.83 4.06
C GLN A 51 6.67 -22.56 5.39
N ARG A 52 7.95 -22.94 5.51
CA ARG A 52 8.75 -22.72 6.73
C ARG A 52 9.17 -21.26 6.91
N ALA A 53 9.36 -20.53 5.82
CA ALA A 53 9.79 -19.14 5.81
C ALA A 53 8.64 -18.14 5.96
N GLY A 54 7.38 -18.57 6.04
CA GLY A 54 6.21 -17.69 6.10
C GLY A 54 6.35 -16.59 7.14
N GLY A 55 6.66 -16.93 8.39
CA GLY A 55 6.85 -15.94 9.44
C GLY A 55 8.01 -14.95 9.21
N LEU A 56 9.07 -15.36 8.49
CA LEU A 56 10.15 -14.45 8.09
C LEU A 56 9.71 -13.53 6.96
N MET A 57 8.91 -14.03 6.03
CA MET A 57 8.36 -13.23 4.93
C MET A 57 7.43 -12.14 5.48
N ASP A 58 6.52 -12.48 6.38
CA ASP A 58 5.64 -11.53 7.08
C ASP A 58 6.44 -10.46 7.82
N GLN A 59 7.55 -10.85 8.45
CA GLN A 59 8.42 -9.93 9.18
C GLN A 59 9.17 -8.96 8.26
N ILE A 60 9.62 -9.41 7.09
CA ILE A 60 10.27 -8.58 6.07
C ILE A 60 9.27 -7.55 5.51
N GLU A 61 8.03 -7.96 5.28
CA GLU A 61 6.95 -7.08 4.82
C GLU A 61 6.66 -5.99 5.84
N LEU A 62 6.42 -6.37 7.10
CA LEU A 62 6.21 -5.43 8.21
C LEU A 62 7.38 -4.45 8.42
N ASP A 63 8.62 -4.92 8.30
CA ASP A 63 9.80 -4.04 8.41
C ASP A 63 9.87 -3.05 7.25
N THR A 64 9.44 -3.45 6.07
CA THR A 64 9.37 -2.56 4.89
C THR A 64 8.30 -1.49 5.08
N GLU A 65 7.11 -1.88 5.52
CA GLU A 65 6.02 -0.94 5.84
C GLU A 65 6.44 0.06 6.92
N ARG A 66 7.03 -0.42 8.02
CA ARG A 66 7.54 0.46 9.08
C ARG A 66 8.53 1.49 8.57
N ARG A 67 9.50 1.09 7.74
CA ARG A 67 10.46 2.02 7.13
C ARG A 67 9.79 3.08 6.27
N LEU A 68 8.75 2.71 5.52
CA LEU A 68 7.98 3.67 4.71
C LEU A 68 7.23 4.67 5.60
N VAL A 69 6.59 4.20 6.67
CA VAL A 69 5.90 5.06 7.63
C VAL A 69 6.89 5.98 8.37
N ASP A 70 8.03 5.45 8.83
CA ASP A 70 9.06 6.23 9.51
C ASP A 70 9.64 7.31 8.58
N ARG A 71 9.89 6.97 7.31
CA ARG A 71 10.32 7.94 6.29
C ARG A 71 9.27 9.04 6.12
N PHE A 72 8.00 8.67 5.99
CA PHE A 72 6.89 9.61 5.87
C PHE A 72 6.82 10.56 7.07
N LEU A 73 6.81 10.02 8.30
CA LEU A 73 6.75 10.82 9.52
C LEU A 73 7.94 11.77 9.63
N SER A 74 9.14 11.30 9.31
CA SER A 74 10.35 12.13 9.31
C SER A 74 10.29 13.27 8.29
N GLU A 75 9.68 13.03 7.12
CA GLU A 75 9.51 14.06 6.09
C GLU A 75 8.48 15.11 6.49
N VAL A 76 7.34 14.70 7.09
CA VAL A 76 6.29 15.63 7.54
C VAL A 76 6.80 16.61 8.60
N MET A 77 7.77 16.18 9.43
CA MET A 77 8.33 17.00 10.51
C MET A 77 9.38 18.02 10.05
N LYS A 78 9.78 18.02 8.79
CA LYS A 78 10.78 18.98 8.27
C LYS A 78 10.20 20.37 8.07
N SER A 79 11.04 21.38 8.10
CA SER A 79 10.65 22.78 7.83
C SER A 79 10.13 22.96 6.39
N HIS A 80 10.62 22.15 5.44
CA HIS A 80 10.15 22.11 4.06
C HIS A 80 9.80 20.65 3.72
N PRO A 81 8.60 20.19 4.11
CA PRO A 81 8.21 18.80 3.96
C PRO A 81 8.00 18.44 2.48
N LYS A 82 8.50 17.26 2.09
CA LYS A 82 8.19 16.62 0.80
C LYS A 82 7.11 15.55 0.95
N ALA A 83 6.38 15.56 2.05
CA ALA A 83 5.28 14.67 2.33
C ALA A 83 4.08 15.46 2.81
N THR A 84 2.90 14.99 2.49
CA THR A 84 1.63 15.59 2.92
C THR A 84 0.65 14.50 3.36
N TYR A 85 -0.40 14.88 4.05
CA TYR A 85 -1.44 13.96 4.51
C TYR A 85 -2.82 14.65 4.44
N GLY A 86 -3.84 13.82 4.54
CA GLY A 86 -5.23 14.27 4.41
C GLY A 86 -5.72 14.24 2.97
N GLU A 87 -6.95 13.79 2.81
CA GLU A 87 -7.52 13.45 1.50
C GLU A 87 -7.42 14.59 0.48
N MET A 88 -7.79 15.82 0.87
CA MET A 88 -7.77 16.98 -0.03
C MET A 88 -6.37 17.30 -0.53
N MET A 89 -5.36 17.28 0.38
CA MET A 89 -3.98 17.56 0.01
C MET A 89 -3.38 16.47 -0.87
N ILE A 90 -3.75 15.20 -0.60
CA ILE A 90 -3.33 14.05 -1.41
C ILE A 90 -3.90 14.18 -2.81
N ARG A 91 -5.20 14.50 -2.97
CA ARG A 91 -5.84 14.69 -4.28
C ARG A 91 -5.13 15.78 -5.08
N ASN A 92 -4.91 16.93 -4.46
CA ASN A 92 -4.21 18.04 -5.13
C ASN A 92 -2.80 17.64 -5.57
N ALA A 93 -2.09 16.85 -4.77
CA ALA A 93 -0.75 16.38 -5.14
C ALA A 93 -0.78 15.34 -6.26
N LEU A 94 -1.78 14.44 -6.27
CA LEU A 94 -1.99 13.47 -7.34
C LEU A 94 -2.35 14.18 -8.66
N ASP A 95 -3.27 15.14 -8.62
CA ASP A 95 -3.67 15.92 -9.79
C ASP A 95 -2.49 16.68 -10.41
N GLN A 96 -1.53 17.10 -9.60
CA GLN A 96 -0.29 17.75 -10.04
C GLN A 96 0.80 16.78 -10.49
N GLY A 97 0.58 15.46 -10.38
CA GLY A 97 1.60 14.45 -10.65
C GLY A 97 2.82 14.52 -9.72
N ALA A 98 2.66 15.09 -8.53
CA ALA A 98 3.73 15.35 -7.57
C ALA A 98 3.95 14.21 -6.56
N VAL A 99 3.25 13.08 -6.72
CA VAL A 99 3.29 11.95 -5.77
C VAL A 99 4.20 10.86 -6.31
N GLU A 100 5.27 10.56 -5.59
CA GLU A 100 6.13 9.40 -5.83
C GLU A 100 5.49 8.12 -5.25
N ARG A 101 4.95 8.25 -4.02
CA ARG A 101 4.36 7.13 -3.28
C ARG A 101 3.17 7.57 -2.45
N LEU A 102 2.10 6.80 -2.54
CA LEU A 102 0.89 6.97 -1.76
C LEU A 102 0.80 5.84 -0.71
N LEU A 103 0.72 6.20 0.56
CA LEU A 103 0.48 5.27 1.67
C LEU A 103 -0.98 5.37 2.09
N ILE A 104 -1.69 4.27 2.08
CA ILE A 104 -3.10 4.20 2.48
C ILE A 104 -3.24 3.12 3.56
N SER A 105 -3.91 3.42 4.66
CA SER A 105 -4.21 2.41 5.66
C SER A 105 -5.31 1.46 5.15
N GLU A 106 -5.10 0.16 5.27
CA GLU A 106 -6.12 -0.87 4.97
C GLU A 106 -7.41 -0.70 5.81
N ASN A 107 -7.34 0.02 6.92
CA ASN A 107 -8.47 0.28 7.80
C ASN A 107 -9.33 1.46 7.35
N VAL A 108 -9.04 2.11 6.25
CA VAL A 108 -9.90 3.16 5.67
C VAL A 108 -11.23 2.51 5.25
N ARG A 109 -12.33 2.99 5.84
CA ARG A 109 -13.69 2.51 5.56
C ARG A 109 -14.54 3.67 5.08
N LYS A 110 -14.08 4.32 4.01
CA LYS A 110 -14.73 5.45 3.37
C LYS A 110 -15.02 5.11 1.91
N ARG A 111 -16.05 5.75 1.37
CA ARG A 111 -16.40 5.66 -0.05
C ARG A 111 -16.39 7.05 -0.68
N ARG A 112 -15.98 7.13 -1.91
CA ARG A 112 -16.21 8.27 -2.77
C ARG A 112 -17.60 8.14 -3.35
N VAL A 113 -18.48 9.09 -3.05
CA VAL A 113 -19.88 9.04 -3.38
C VAL A 113 -20.22 10.20 -4.30
N LEU A 114 -20.91 9.91 -5.38
CA LEU A 114 -21.54 10.91 -6.23
C LEU A 114 -22.98 11.11 -5.77
N TRP A 115 -23.28 12.33 -5.39
CA TRP A 115 -24.58 12.75 -4.95
C TRP A 115 -25.36 13.45 -6.07
N VAL A 116 -26.64 13.16 -6.17
CA VAL A 116 -27.54 13.78 -7.13
C VAL A 116 -28.73 14.36 -6.38
N CYS A 117 -29.02 15.63 -6.59
CA CYS A 117 -30.19 16.28 -6.04
C CYS A 117 -31.41 16.06 -6.95
N ARG A 118 -32.48 15.47 -6.41
CA ARG A 118 -33.70 15.25 -7.16
C ARG A 118 -34.47 16.55 -7.47
N GLN A 119 -34.26 17.61 -6.68
CA GLN A 119 -34.98 18.86 -6.84
C GLN A 119 -34.37 19.76 -7.92
N CYS A 120 -33.05 19.93 -7.92
CA CYS A 120 -32.37 20.85 -8.87
C CYS A 120 -31.51 20.14 -9.91
N GLY A 121 -31.37 18.82 -9.85
CA GLY A 121 -30.49 18.05 -10.74
C GLY A 121 -28.98 18.27 -10.53
N GLY A 122 -28.57 19.00 -9.48
CA GLY A 122 -27.17 19.25 -9.19
C GLY A 122 -26.45 17.97 -8.77
N GLU A 123 -25.24 17.78 -9.28
CA GLU A 123 -24.36 16.65 -8.92
C GLU A 123 -23.12 17.17 -8.20
N TRP A 124 -22.65 16.45 -7.19
CA TRP A 124 -21.39 16.73 -6.52
C TRP A 124 -20.81 15.45 -5.90
N GLU A 125 -19.51 15.42 -5.75
CA GLU A 125 -18.82 14.32 -5.14
C GLU A 125 -18.44 14.63 -3.70
N GLY A 126 -18.46 13.61 -2.85
CA GLY A 126 -18.05 13.70 -1.47
C GLY A 126 -17.46 12.39 -0.97
N THR A 127 -16.65 12.47 0.07
CA THR A 127 -16.14 11.28 0.76
C THR A 127 -16.98 11.04 2.01
N GLN A 128 -17.54 9.85 2.11
CA GLN A 128 -18.43 9.45 3.19
C GLN A 128 -17.92 8.22 3.94
N SER A 129 -18.10 8.20 5.25
CA SER A 129 -17.97 6.97 6.05
C SER A 129 -19.31 6.23 6.08
N ARG A 130 -19.30 4.93 6.38
CA ARG A 130 -20.52 4.09 6.41
C ARG A 130 -21.62 4.56 7.36
N ARG A 131 -21.31 5.48 8.29
CA ARG A 131 -22.24 6.00 9.30
C ARG A 131 -22.53 7.49 9.15
N SER A 132 -22.12 8.10 8.06
CA SER A 132 -22.38 9.53 7.83
C SER A 132 -23.83 9.75 7.40
N GLU A 133 -24.40 10.89 7.77
CA GLU A 133 -25.71 11.33 7.33
C GLU A 133 -25.67 11.72 5.85
N ILE A 134 -26.81 11.62 5.18
CA ILE A 134 -26.97 12.08 3.80
C ILE A 134 -26.82 13.61 3.80
N PRO A 135 -25.94 14.18 2.96
CA PRO A 135 -25.74 15.63 2.93
C PRO A 135 -26.94 16.34 2.30
N VAL A 136 -27.13 17.60 2.65
CA VAL A 136 -28.08 18.47 1.93
C VAL A 136 -27.45 18.99 0.64
N CYS A 137 -28.28 19.29 -0.36
CA CYS A 137 -27.79 19.82 -1.62
C CYS A 137 -27.09 21.19 -1.43
N PRO A 138 -25.86 21.36 -1.89
CA PRO A 138 -25.11 22.61 -1.74
C PRO A 138 -25.70 23.75 -2.59
N THR A 139 -26.49 23.43 -3.64
CA THR A 139 -27.07 24.43 -4.57
C THR A 139 -28.42 24.95 -4.12
N CYS A 140 -29.32 24.04 -3.68
CA CYS A 140 -30.69 24.43 -3.35
C CYS A 140 -31.10 24.11 -1.90
N SER A 141 -30.19 23.56 -1.10
CA SER A 141 -30.40 23.16 0.31
C SER A 141 -31.50 22.10 0.50
N SER A 142 -31.86 21.38 -0.54
CA SER A 142 -32.84 20.28 -0.46
C SER A 142 -32.24 19.07 0.25
N GLU A 143 -33.07 18.38 1.01
CA GLU A 143 -32.75 17.08 1.60
C GLU A 143 -33.02 15.90 0.65
N GLU A 144 -33.67 16.16 -0.51
CA GLU A 144 -33.97 15.15 -1.54
C GLU A 144 -32.73 14.81 -2.36
N VAL A 145 -31.74 14.22 -1.69
CA VAL A 145 -30.44 13.83 -2.26
C VAL A 145 -30.35 12.31 -2.30
N ILE A 146 -29.88 11.78 -3.40
CA ILE A 146 -29.63 10.34 -3.59
C ILE A 146 -28.19 10.07 -3.96
N GLU A 147 -27.72 8.89 -3.56
CA GLU A 147 -26.44 8.36 -4.02
C GLU A 147 -26.58 7.74 -5.41
N ASP A 148 -25.68 8.09 -6.33
CA ASP A 148 -25.48 7.34 -7.55
C ASP A 148 -24.52 6.17 -7.26
N SER A 149 -25.10 5.00 -7.00
CA SER A 149 -24.34 3.82 -6.60
C SER A 149 -23.45 3.26 -7.72
N GLU A 150 -23.77 3.52 -8.98
CA GLU A 150 -22.99 3.03 -10.13
C GLU A 150 -21.68 3.82 -10.29
N ARG A 151 -21.72 5.10 -9.95
CA ARG A 151 -20.56 6.02 -10.01
C ARG A 151 -19.85 6.19 -8.66
N SER A 152 -20.34 5.52 -7.61
CA SER A 152 -19.71 5.54 -6.27
C SER A 152 -18.79 4.35 -6.09
N MET A 153 -17.63 4.53 -5.45
CA MET A 153 -16.65 3.46 -5.25
C MET A 153 -15.94 3.55 -3.88
N ASP A 154 -15.19 2.52 -3.52
CA ASP A 154 -14.35 2.57 -2.33
C ASP A 154 -13.26 3.64 -2.50
N LEU A 155 -12.95 4.34 -1.41
CA LEU A 155 -11.95 5.42 -1.44
C LEU A 155 -10.55 4.89 -1.74
N ILE A 156 -10.22 3.68 -1.29
CA ILE A 156 -8.92 3.05 -1.57
C ILE A 156 -8.80 2.77 -3.07
N ASP A 157 -9.86 2.20 -3.67
CA ASP A 157 -9.88 1.87 -5.09
C ASP A 157 -9.74 3.14 -5.95
N GLU A 158 -10.50 4.18 -5.63
CA GLU A 158 -10.44 5.45 -6.35
C GLU A 158 -9.05 6.09 -6.28
N LEU A 159 -8.47 6.20 -5.07
CA LEU A 159 -7.13 6.76 -4.91
C LEU A 159 -6.06 5.93 -5.59
N THR A 160 -6.23 4.60 -5.65
CA THR A 160 -5.33 3.71 -6.38
C THR A 160 -5.39 3.96 -7.89
N VAL A 161 -6.58 4.16 -8.44
CA VAL A 161 -6.76 4.51 -9.85
C VAL A 161 -6.12 5.88 -10.15
N LEU A 162 -6.36 6.89 -9.32
CA LEU A 162 -5.76 8.22 -9.48
C LEU A 162 -4.22 8.17 -9.41
N ALA A 163 -3.67 7.40 -8.47
CA ALA A 163 -2.22 7.19 -8.36
C ALA A 163 -1.65 6.52 -9.62
N GLY A 164 -2.39 5.55 -10.20
CA GLY A 164 -2.02 4.88 -11.44
C GLY A 164 -1.87 5.84 -12.64
N HIS A 165 -2.71 6.87 -12.73
CA HIS A 165 -2.62 7.88 -13.79
C HIS A 165 -1.32 8.70 -13.74
N THR A 166 -0.71 8.84 -12.58
CA THR A 166 0.53 9.59 -12.37
C THR A 166 1.75 8.70 -12.14
N SER A 167 1.61 7.38 -12.30
CA SER A 167 2.65 6.38 -12.02
C SER A 167 3.17 6.42 -10.57
N ALA A 168 2.37 6.92 -9.63
CA ALA A 168 2.68 6.88 -8.21
C ALA A 168 2.58 5.44 -7.68
N ALA A 169 3.56 5.01 -6.90
CA ALA A 169 3.51 3.70 -6.24
C ALA A 169 2.50 3.72 -5.08
N VAL A 170 1.60 2.74 -5.00
CA VAL A 170 0.64 2.60 -3.89
C VAL A 170 1.12 1.52 -2.93
N THR A 171 1.02 1.78 -1.63
CA THR A 171 1.28 0.83 -0.54
C THR A 171 0.09 0.89 0.43
N LEU A 172 -0.50 -0.27 0.69
CA LEU A 172 -1.60 -0.48 1.64
C LEU A 172 -1.06 -0.91 2.98
#